data_a2352be199d3dcdd889c7690f312155d
#
_entry.id   a2352be199d3dcdd889c7690f312155d
#
_cell.length_a   1.000
_cell.length_b   1.000
_cell.length_c   1.000
_cell.angle_alpha   90.00
_cell.angle_beta   90.00
_cell.angle_gamma   90.00
#
_symmetry.space_group_name_H-M   'P 1'
#
loop_
_entity.id
_entity.type
_entity.pdbx_description
1 polymer ?
#
loop_
_entity_poly.entity_id
_entity_poly.type
_entity_poly.pdbx_seq_one_letter_code
_entity_poly.pdbx_strand_id
1 'polypeptide(L)'
;MKKILIGLLAIFAVSCVNVTEHDDSPQGNFEALWQIIDEHYCFFDYKQQTYGLDWEHIYNIYKVRAKEPMDDYQLFEVLTEMLSHLKDGHVNLYTSFDNGRYWHWFEDYPANFSDTLQRRYLGTDYHIASGTKYKILDDNIGYLYVGSFSNVISEASLDEIIKHFSFCNGLILDVRCNGGGELTAAERLAARFCHERTLTGYLQHKTGKGHNDFSEMEPQYLEPSSRFRWQKPTVVLTNREVYSAANDFVKMMKCLPDVKTVGDQTGGGAGMPYTSPLPNGWTVRFSACPSYDSNRQQIEFGIAPDYSVAQTDTDFAQGRDTLIEFARKLLAE
;
A
#
# COMPACT_ATOMS: atom_id res chain seq x y z
N MET A 1 -29.68 -64.82 0.93
CA MET A 1 -28.90 -63.70 0.45
C MET A 1 -28.68 -62.75 1.63
N LYS A 2 -27.51 -62.82 2.27
CA LYS A 2 -27.14 -61.94 3.41
C LYS A 2 -26.53 -60.68 2.86
N LYS A 3 -27.14 -59.53 3.15
CA LYS A 3 -26.58 -58.19 2.84
C LYS A 3 -25.58 -57.82 3.93
N ILE A 4 -24.32 -57.70 3.55
CA ILE A 4 -23.25 -57.19 4.41
C ILE A 4 -23.30 -55.66 4.31
N LEU A 5 -23.60 -55.01 5.43
CA LEU A 5 -23.56 -53.56 5.57
C LEU A 5 -22.14 -53.17 5.99
N ILE A 6 -21.35 -52.59 5.06
CA ILE A 6 -20.03 -52.07 5.37
C ILE A 6 -20.22 -50.65 5.89
N GLY A 7 -20.05 -50.48 7.20
CA GLY A 7 -20.02 -49.16 7.83
C GLY A 7 -18.71 -48.45 7.53
N LEU A 8 -18.76 -47.33 6.81
CA LEU A 8 -17.61 -46.41 6.59
C LEU A 8 -17.38 -45.64 7.89
N LEU A 9 -16.32 -46.00 8.63
CA LEU A 9 -15.85 -45.22 9.79
C LEU A 9 -15.07 -44.04 9.25
N ALA A 10 -15.65 -42.85 9.22
CA ALA A 10 -14.95 -41.59 8.93
C ALA A 10 -14.08 -41.24 10.13
N ILE A 11 -12.76 -41.43 10.01
CA ILE A 11 -11.78 -40.95 10.98
C ILE A 11 -11.66 -39.46 10.73
N PHE A 12 -12.28 -38.63 11.59
CA PHE A 12 -11.95 -37.22 11.68
C PHE A 12 -10.56 -37.11 12.34
N ALA A 13 -9.54 -36.89 11.53
CA ALA A 13 -8.26 -36.43 12.03
C ALA A 13 -8.48 -35.00 12.56
N VAL A 14 -8.68 -34.85 13.86
CA VAL A 14 -8.60 -33.58 14.54
C VAL A 14 -7.10 -33.23 14.54
N SER A 15 -6.69 -32.40 13.61
CA SER A 15 -5.39 -31.74 13.66
C SER A 15 -5.45 -30.78 14.84
N CYS A 16 -4.91 -31.20 15.99
CA CYS A 16 -4.62 -30.28 17.09
C CYS A 16 -3.48 -29.35 16.63
N VAL A 17 -3.82 -28.20 16.12
CA VAL A 17 -2.87 -27.08 16.08
C VAL A 17 -2.64 -26.74 17.55
N ASN A 18 -1.42 -26.96 18.05
CA ASN A 18 -1.03 -26.45 19.36
C ASN A 18 -0.96 -24.93 19.27
N VAL A 19 -2.07 -24.27 19.53
CA VAL A 19 -2.12 -22.83 19.75
C VAL A 19 -1.64 -22.63 21.19
N THR A 20 -0.57 -21.89 21.38
CA THR A 20 -0.17 -21.44 22.70
C THR A 20 -1.25 -20.47 23.18
N GLU A 21 -2.05 -20.87 24.17
CA GLU A 21 -3.02 -19.99 24.78
C GLU A 21 -2.30 -19.03 25.72
N HIS A 22 -2.42 -17.74 25.45
CA HIS A 22 -1.95 -16.67 26.34
C HIS A 22 -3.14 -16.12 27.12
N ASP A 23 -2.93 -15.75 28.39
CA ASP A 23 -3.93 -15.08 29.20
C ASP A 23 -4.04 -13.58 28.83
N ASP A 24 -5.02 -12.87 29.40
CA ASP A 24 -5.28 -11.45 29.17
C ASP A 24 -4.45 -10.51 30.05
N SER A 25 -3.47 -11.04 30.80
CA SER A 25 -2.52 -10.22 31.55
C SER A 25 -1.64 -9.37 30.60
N PRO A 26 -1.03 -8.29 31.08
CA PRO A 26 -0.08 -7.50 30.29
C PRO A 26 1.01 -8.37 29.67
N GLN A 27 1.58 -9.32 30.43
CA GLN A 27 2.59 -10.24 29.92
C GLN A 27 2.00 -11.21 28.90
N GLY A 28 0.80 -11.76 29.13
CA GLY A 28 0.15 -12.66 28.18
C GLY A 28 -0.13 -11.98 26.83
N ASN A 29 -0.62 -10.74 26.86
CA ASN A 29 -0.83 -9.94 25.64
C ASN A 29 0.48 -9.60 24.93
N PHE A 30 1.55 -9.29 25.66
CA PHE A 30 2.88 -9.07 25.08
C PHE A 30 3.38 -10.33 24.36
N GLU A 31 3.34 -11.51 25.01
CA GLU A 31 3.81 -12.78 24.43
C GLU A 31 2.95 -13.18 23.21
N ALA A 32 1.62 -12.96 23.27
CA ALA A 32 0.72 -13.19 22.14
C ALA A 32 1.07 -12.29 20.95
N LEU A 33 1.22 -10.98 21.19
CA LEU A 33 1.60 -10.03 20.15
C LEU A 33 2.95 -10.37 19.54
N TRP A 34 3.95 -10.66 20.38
CA TRP A 34 5.27 -11.09 19.93
C TRP A 34 5.17 -12.30 19.00
N GLN A 35 4.49 -13.36 19.44
CA GLN A 35 4.36 -14.60 18.67
C GLN A 35 3.64 -14.37 17.34
N ILE A 36 2.56 -13.59 17.33
CA ILE A 36 1.82 -13.25 16.09
C ILE A 36 2.75 -12.58 15.10
N ILE A 37 3.50 -11.59 15.53
CA ILE A 37 4.40 -10.84 14.64
C ILE A 37 5.58 -11.73 14.21
N ASP A 38 6.23 -12.43 15.13
CA ASP A 38 7.37 -13.27 14.85
C ASP A 38 7.06 -14.38 13.82
N GLU A 39 5.90 -15.01 13.94
CA GLU A 39 5.49 -16.10 13.05
C GLU A 39 4.93 -15.62 11.69
N HIS A 40 4.37 -14.40 11.61
CA HIS A 40 3.56 -14.00 10.46
C HIS A 40 4.02 -12.73 9.74
N TYR A 41 4.82 -11.87 10.35
CA TYR A 41 5.32 -10.67 9.69
C TYR A 41 6.31 -11.01 8.57
N CYS A 42 6.19 -10.36 7.41
CA CYS A 42 6.87 -10.82 6.20
C CYS A 42 8.17 -10.09 5.85
N PHE A 43 8.59 -9.06 6.59
CA PHE A 43 9.74 -8.25 6.20
C PHE A 43 10.95 -8.30 7.17
N PHE A 44 11.06 -9.30 8.03
CA PHE A 44 12.15 -9.36 9.01
C PHE A 44 13.53 -9.30 8.34
N ASP A 45 13.83 -10.20 7.43
CA ASP A 45 15.12 -10.25 6.74
C ASP A 45 15.41 -9.00 5.95
N TYR A 46 14.40 -8.48 5.23
CA TYR A 46 14.56 -7.27 4.46
C TYR A 46 14.89 -6.06 5.35
N LYS A 47 14.23 -5.93 6.49
CA LYS A 47 14.46 -4.83 7.45
C LYS A 47 15.76 -5.04 8.26
N GLN A 48 16.13 -6.27 8.54
CA GLN A 48 17.45 -6.58 9.10
C GLN A 48 18.57 -6.12 8.16
N GLN A 49 18.46 -6.45 6.86
CA GLN A 49 19.45 -6.03 5.86
C GLN A 49 19.47 -4.51 5.64
N THR A 50 18.31 -3.84 5.71
CA THR A 50 18.19 -2.43 5.35
C THR A 50 18.61 -1.48 6.47
N TYR A 51 18.25 -1.78 7.72
CA TYR A 51 18.56 -0.91 8.86
C TYR A 51 18.92 -1.66 10.15
N GLY A 52 19.24 -2.94 10.07
CA GLY A 52 19.75 -3.71 11.20
C GLY A 52 18.69 -4.09 12.23
N LEU A 53 17.43 -4.33 11.82
CA LEU A 53 16.37 -4.80 12.71
C LEU A 53 16.80 -6.11 13.38
N ASP A 54 16.89 -6.10 14.70
CA ASP A 54 17.13 -7.29 15.54
C ASP A 54 15.88 -7.53 16.41
N TRP A 55 14.97 -8.36 15.88
CA TRP A 55 13.68 -8.59 16.51
C TRP A 55 13.79 -9.35 17.83
N GLU A 56 14.74 -10.28 17.95
CA GLU A 56 14.99 -11.01 19.21
C GLU A 56 15.56 -10.08 20.30
N HIS A 57 16.45 -9.17 19.93
CA HIS A 57 16.94 -8.14 20.86
C HIS A 57 15.80 -7.24 21.35
N ILE A 58 14.89 -6.84 20.48
CA ILE A 58 13.69 -6.06 20.82
C ILE A 58 12.81 -6.83 21.80
N TYR A 59 12.56 -8.14 21.59
CA TYR A 59 11.85 -8.98 22.53
C TYR A 59 12.42 -8.90 23.94
N ASN A 60 13.75 -9.08 24.06
CA ASN A 60 14.41 -9.09 25.36
C ASN A 60 14.28 -7.75 26.11
N ILE A 61 14.23 -6.63 25.38
CA ILE A 61 14.01 -5.30 25.97
C ILE A 61 12.57 -5.18 26.47
N TYR A 62 11.60 -5.46 25.62
CA TYR A 62 10.19 -5.17 25.89
C TYR A 62 9.55 -6.19 26.82
N LYS A 63 9.98 -7.44 26.83
CA LYS A 63 9.58 -8.46 27.81
C LYS A 63 9.78 -8.02 29.27
N VAL A 64 10.84 -7.26 29.55
CA VAL A 64 11.10 -6.75 30.90
C VAL A 64 10.16 -5.60 31.23
N ARG A 65 9.72 -4.83 30.22
CA ARG A 65 8.83 -3.69 30.38
C ARG A 65 7.36 -4.10 30.53
N ALA A 66 6.92 -5.17 29.88
CA ALA A 66 5.56 -5.70 29.91
C ALA A 66 5.24 -6.50 31.19
N LYS A 67 5.75 -6.08 32.35
CA LYS A 67 5.52 -6.73 33.65
C LYS A 67 4.41 -6.03 34.42
N GLU A 68 3.71 -6.82 35.22
CA GLU A 68 2.73 -6.30 36.18
C GLU A 68 3.37 -5.60 37.40
N PRO A 69 2.67 -4.62 38.00
CA PRO A 69 1.37 -4.09 37.62
C PRO A 69 1.48 -3.06 36.48
N MET A 70 0.55 -3.12 35.54
CA MET A 70 0.48 -2.22 34.38
C MET A 70 -1.00 -2.03 33.98
N ASP A 71 -1.42 -0.80 33.73
CA ASP A 71 -2.75 -0.54 33.18
C ASP A 71 -2.76 -0.63 31.64
N ASP A 72 -3.96 -0.57 31.06
CA ASP A 72 -4.15 -0.71 29.62
C ASP A 72 -3.43 0.36 28.80
N TYR A 73 -3.36 1.60 29.30
CA TYR A 73 -2.65 2.70 28.61
C TYR A 73 -1.14 2.46 28.61
N GLN A 74 -0.58 2.02 29.72
CA GLN A 74 0.84 1.70 29.84
C GLN A 74 1.21 0.50 28.96
N LEU A 75 0.35 -0.54 28.94
CA LEU A 75 0.53 -1.69 28.06
C LEU A 75 0.49 -1.25 26.58
N PHE A 76 -0.50 -0.43 26.19
CA PHE A 76 -0.61 0.08 24.84
C PHE A 76 0.64 0.83 24.39
N GLU A 77 1.19 1.71 25.23
CA GLU A 77 2.42 2.43 24.92
C GLU A 77 3.62 1.48 24.73
N VAL A 78 3.77 0.51 25.62
CA VAL A 78 4.86 -0.50 25.54
C VAL A 78 4.76 -1.31 24.24
N LEU A 79 3.57 -1.81 23.90
CA LEU A 79 3.36 -2.63 22.71
C LEU A 79 3.50 -1.80 21.42
N THR A 80 2.98 -0.59 21.40
CA THR A 80 3.08 0.30 20.24
C THR A 80 4.53 0.73 19.99
N GLU A 81 5.28 1.06 21.03
CA GLU A 81 6.70 1.38 20.91
C GLU A 81 7.49 0.18 20.39
N MET A 82 7.23 -1.04 20.88
CA MET A 82 7.83 -2.26 20.34
C MET A 82 7.56 -2.43 18.84
N LEU A 83 6.30 -2.28 18.42
CA LEU A 83 5.90 -2.40 17.02
C LEU A 83 6.52 -1.32 16.13
N SER A 84 6.80 -0.12 16.66
CA SER A 84 7.38 0.99 15.91
C SER A 84 8.77 0.69 15.34
N HIS A 85 9.52 -0.23 15.96
CA HIS A 85 10.80 -0.70 15.44
C HIS A 85 10.70 -1.38 14.08
N LEU A 86 9.52 -1.90 13.71
CA LEU A 86 9.27 -2.48 12.40
C LEU A 86 9.23 -1.43 11.28
N LYS A 87 9.06 -0.14 11.59
CA LYS A 87 9.01 0.98 10.63
C LYS A 87 8.07 0.69 9.44
N ASP A 88 6.86 0.22 9.74
CA ASP A 88 5.89 -0.23 8.75
C ASP A 88 4.52 0.43 9.01
N GLY A 89 4.02 1.18 8.05
CA GLY A 89 2.72 1.85 8.15
C GLY A 89 1.51 0.90 8.17
N HIS A 90 1.70 -0.36 7.77
CA HIS A 90 0.69 -1.41 7.91
C HIS A 90 0.68 -2.07 9.28
N VAL A 91 1.68 -1.84 10.13
CA VAL A 91 1.71 -2.36 11.50
C VAL A 91 0.97 -1.39 12.42
N ASN A 92 -0.20 -1.81 12.87
CA ASN A 92 -1.09 -1.00 13.69
C ASN A 92 -1.66 -1.83 14.85
N LEU A 93 -1.74 -1.25 16.04
CA LEU A 93 -2.41 -1.82 17.20
C LEU A 93 -3.70 -1.05 17.46
N TYR A 94 -4.84 -1.71 17.33
CA TYR A 94 -6.17 -1.11 17.52
C TYR A 94 -6.72 -1.45 18.89
N THR A 95 -7.15 -0.43 19.61
CA THR A 95 -7.85 -0.52 20.89
C THR A 95 -9.14 0.27 20.85
N SER A 96 -9.93 0.26 21.93
CA SER A 96 -11.13 1.08 22.04
C SER A 96 -10.85 2.57 22.32
N PHE A 97 -9.61 2.93 22.67
CA PHE A 97 -9.26 4.28 23.12
C PHE A 97 -8.15 4.93 22.26
N ASP A 98 -7.32 4.15 21.54
CA ASP A 98 -6.29 4.69 20.63
C ASP A 98 -5.89 3.67 19.57
N ASN A 99 -5.10 4.14 18.56
CA ASN A 99 -4.51 3.34 17.50
C ASN A 99 -3.00 3.57 17.43
N GLY A 100 -2.23 2.53 17.74
CA GLY A 100 -0.78 2.50 17.53
C GLY A 100 -0.46 2.49 16.03
N ARG A 101 0.49 3.34 15.61
CA ARG A 101 0.83 3.54 14.19
C ARG A 101 2.24 4.08 14.02
N TYR A 102 2.81 3.85 12.83
CA TYR A 102 4.11 4.43 12.43
C TYR A 102 3.92 5.24 11.15
N TRP A 103 4.12 6.57 11.19
CA TRP A 103 3.89 7.48 10.06
C TRP A 103 5.14 8.20 9.56
N HIS A 104 6.30 7.99 10.18
CA HIS A 104 7.57 8.61 9.75
C HIS A 104 7.98 8.25 8.32
N TRP A 105 7.36 7.25 7.68
CA TRP A 105 7.59 6.93 6.28
C TRP A 105 7.18 8.05 5.33
N PHE A 106 6.35 9.01 5.76
CA PHE A 106 6.00 10.22 5.00
C PHE A 106 6.20 11.51 5.79
N GLU A 107 6.01 11.54 7.10
CA GLU A 107 6.11 12.76 7.93
C GLU A 107 7.52 13.35 7.94
N ASP A 108 8.56 12.53 7.77
CA ASP A 108 9.95 12.96 7.74
C ASP A 108 10.38 13.55 6.36
N TYR A 109 9.45 13.66 5.39
CA TYR A 109 9.74 14.04 4.01
C TYR A 109 8.90 15.24 3.55
N PRO A 110 9.37 16.02 2.55
CA PRO A 110 8.58 17.09 1.95
C PRO A 110 7.29 16.53 1.36
N ALA A 111 6.16 17.22 1.59
CA ALA A 111 4.86 16.78 1.08
C ALA A 111 4.80 16.77 -0.47
N ASN A 112 5.52 17.66 -1.14
CA ASN A 112 5.52 17.84 -2.60
C ASN A 112 4.10 17.92 -3.21
N PHE A 113 3.15 18.43 -2.43
CA PHE A 113 1.75 18.62 -2.79
C PHE A 113 1.16 19.81 -2.03
N SER A 114 0.24 20.52 -2.66
CA SER A 114 -0.51 21.60 -2.04
C SER A 114 -1.92 21.67 -2.62
N ASP A 115 -2.94 21.51 -1.77
CA ASP A 115 -4.35 21.69 -2.16
C ASP A 115 -4.61 23.06 -2.78
N THR A 116 -3.93 24.10 -2.28
CA THR A 116 -4.08 25.45 -2.81
C THR A 116 -3.57 25.56 -4.24
N LEU A 117 -2.42 24.95 -4.54
CA LEU A 117 -1.89 24.92 -5.91
C LEU A 117 -2.77 24.05 -6.81
N GLN A 118 -3.16 22.86 -6.37
CA GLN A 118 -4.06 21.98 -7.14
C GLN A 118 -5.35 22.71 -7.55
N ARG A 119 -5.96 23.45 -6.62
CA ARG A 119 -7.19 24.23 -6.89
C ARG A 119 -7.01 25.29 -7.98
N ARG A 120 -5.81 25.86 -8.15
CA ARG A 120 -5.54 26.80 -9.25
C ARG A 120 -5.61 26.14 -10.61
N TYR A 121 -5.09 24.91 -10.75
CA TYR A 121 -5.18 24.14 -12.00
C TYR A 121 -6.60 23.64 -12.26
N LEU A 122 -7.30 23.19 -11.23
CA LEU A 122 -8.69 22.72 -11.33
C LEU A 122 -9.66 23.87 -11.63
N GLY A 123 -9.44 25.07 -11.04
CA GLY A 123 -10.39 26.19 -11.14
C GLY A 123 -11.72 25.87 -10.45
N THR A 124 -12.83 26.30 -11.06
CA THR A 124 -14.19 26.09 -10.53
C THR A 124 -15.06 25.21 -11.44
N ASP A 125 -14.55 24.82 -12.59
CA ASP A 125 -15.25 24.11 -13.68
C ASP A 125 -14.74 22.67 -13.90
N TYR A 126 -14.06 22.08 -12.89
CA TYR A 126 -13.64 20.70 -12.93
C TYR A 126 -14.80 19.73 -12.66
N HIS A 127 -14.63 18.49 -13.11
CA HIS A 127 -15.59 17.43 -12.92
C HIS A 127 -15.21 16.54 -11.72
N ILE A 128 -16.23 15.90 -11.13
CA ILE A 128 -16.06 14.92 -10.05
C ILE A 128 -16.79 13.63 -10.42
N ALA A 129 -16.09 12.50 -10.37
CA ALA A 129 -16.70 11.18 -10.53
C ALA A 129 -16.07 10.19 -9.53
N SER A 130 -16.90 9.51 -8.72
CA SER A 130 -16.44 8.52 -7.72
C SER A 130 -15.31 9.03 -6.81
N GLY A 131 -15.33 10.30 -6.41
CA GLY A 131 -14.30 10.93 -5.57
C GLY A 131 -13.03 11.38 -6.28
N THR A 132 -12.89 11.12 -7.59
CA THR A 132 -11.83 11.69 -8.42
C THR A 132 -12.18 13.07 -8.91
N LYS A 133 -11.18 13.92 -9.14
CA LYS A 133 -11.34 15.25 -9.75
C LYS A 133 -10.63 15.25 -11.10
N TYR A 134 -11.28 15.77 -12.14
CA TYR A 134 -10.66 15.80 -13.46
C TYR A 134 -11.04 17.01 -14.30
N LYS A 135 -10.11 17.43 -15.17
CA LYS A 135 -10.27 18.60 -16.05
C LYS A 135 -9.32 18.48 -17.25
N ILE A 136 -9.67 19.14 -18.35
CA ILE A 136 -8.73 19.43 -19.45
C ILE A 136 -8.07 20.78 -19.15
N LEU A 137 -6.75 20.81 -19.06
CA LEU A 137 -5.95 22.02 -18.88
C LEU A 137 -5.90 22.84 -20.19
N ASP A 138 -5.51 24.13 -20.10
CA ASP A 138 -5.53 25.07 -21.24
C ASP A 138 -4.65 24.65 -22.42
N ASP A 139 -3.64 23.80 -22.19
CA ASP A 139 -2.74 23.23 -23.21
C ASP A 139 -3.22 21.89 -23.78
N ASN A 140 -4.49 21.55 -23.59
CA ASN A 140 -5.11 20.30 -24.05
C ASN A 140 -4.49 19.03 -23.45
N ILE A 141 -4.01 19.12 -22.21
CA ILE A 141 -3.57 17.99 -21.41
C ILE A 141 -4.67 17.64 -20.40
N GLY A 142 -5.03 16.36 -20.31
CA GLY A 142 -5.92 15.87 -19.27
C GLY A 142 -5.25 15.90 -17.90
N TYR A 143 -5.96 16.30 -16.86
CA TYR A 143 -5.54 16.19 -15.47
C TYR A 143 -6.57 15.38 -14.68
N LEU A 144 -6.13 14.26 -14.12
CA LEU A 144 -6.95 13.37 -13.28
C LEU A 144 -6.29 13.21 -11.92
N TYR A 145 -6.97 13.65 -10.85
CA TYR A 145 -6.53 13.43 -9.47
C TYR A 145 -7.30 12.29 -8.83
N VAL A 146 -6.55 11.33 -8.28
CA VAL A 146 -7.06 10.16 -7.57
C VAL A 146 -6.45 10.13 -6.18
N GLY A 147 -7.12 10.76 -5.22
CA GLY A 147 -6.60 10.92 -3.84
C GLY A 147 -6.80 9.70 -2.94
N SER A 148 -7.54 8.67 -3.37
CA SER A 148 -7.72 7.44 -2.59
C SER A 148 -8.26 6.31 -3.46
N PHE A 149 -7.85 5.08 -3.16
CA PHE A 149 -8.45 3.84 -3.68
C PHE A 149 -9.47 3.20 -2.73
N SER A 150 -9.76 3.83 -1.58
CA SER A 150 -10.85 3.37 -0.69
C SER A 150 -12.24 3.57 -1.31
N ASN A 151 -12.37 4.49 -2.26
CA ASN A 151 -13.58 4.68 -3.04
C ASN A 151 -13.47 3.92 -4.36
N VAL A 152 -14.41 3.02 -4.61
CA VAL A 152 -14.45 2.27 -5.86
C VAL A 152 -14.83 3.21 -7.02
N ILE A 153 -13.90 3.46 -7.94
CA ILE A 153 -14.21 4.14 -9.19
C ILE A 153 -14.94 3.15 -10.08
N SER A 154 -16.22 3.41 -10.39
CA SER A 154 -17.02 2.50 -11.21
C SER A 154 -16.47 2.43 -12.65
N GLU A 155 -16.73 1.31 -13.33
CA GLU A 155 -16.38 1.16 -14.75
C GLU A 155 -17.02 2.24 -15.62
N ALA A 156 -18.26 2.62 -15.32
CA ALA A 156 -18.96 3.68 -16.05
C ALA A 156 -18.30 5.05 -15.83
N SER A 157 -17.88 5.35 -14.59
CA SER A 157 -17.15 6.59 -14.29
C SER A 157 -15.81 6.65 -15.03
N LEU A 158 -15.06 5.53 -15.07
CA LEU A 158 -13.81 5.46 -15.84
C LEU A 158 -14.04 5.63 -17.33
N ASP A 159 -15.11 5.07 -17.91
CA ASP A 159 -15.45 5.27 -19.30
C ASP A 159 -15.72 6.74 -19.62
N GLU A 160 -16.46 7.43 -18.77
CA GLU A 160 -16.78 8.86 -18.97
C GLU A 160 -15.51 9.74 -18.81
N ILE A 161 -14.66 9.46 -17.83
CA ILE A 161 -13.39 10.17 -17.66
C ILE A 161 -12.49 9.99 -18.89
N ILE A 162 -12.31 8.76 -19.38
CA ILE A 162 -11.44 8.49 -20.53
C ILE A 162 -12.02 9.10 -21.82
N LYS A 163 -13.34 9.03 -22.01
CA LYS A 163 -14.01 9.69 -23.14
C LYS A 163 -13.84 11.21 -23.09
N HIS A 164 -13.96 11.81 -21.90
CA HIS A 164 -13.75 13.25 -21.71
C HIS A 164 -12.35 13.69 -22.18
N PHE A 165 -11.33 12.86 -21.94
CA PHE A 165 -9.95 13.13 -22.35
C PHE A 165 -9.61 12.68 -23.78
N SER A 166 -10.54 12.10 -24.54
CA SER A 166 -10.24 11.44 -25.82
C SER A 166 -9.46 12.29 -26.82
N PHE A 167 -9.65 13.61 -26.80
CA PHE A 167 -8.97 14.56 -27.68
C PHE A 167 -7.74 15.23 -27.06
N CYS A 168 -7.40 14.92 -25.79
CA CYS A 168 -6.19 15.44 -25.16
C CYS A 168 -4.94 14.83 -25.79
N ASN A 169 -3.84 15.58 -25.77
CA ASN A 169 -2.53 15.14 -26.28
C ASN A 169 -1.84 14.16 -25.32
N GLY A 170 -2.04 14.30 -24.02
CA GLY A 170 -1.50 13.49 -22.95
C GLY A 170 -2.33 13.59 -21.68
N LEU A 171 -1.95 12.83 -20.66
CA LEU A 171 -2.65 12.81 -19.38
C LEU A 171 -1.67 12.94 -18.21
N ILE A 172 -1.95 13.83 -17.28
CA ILE A 172 -1.37 13.87 -15.94
C ILE A 172 -2.30 13.10 -15.00
N LEU A 173 -1.81 12.01 -14.45
CA LEU A 173 -2.50 11.20 -13.45
C LEU A 173 -1.86 11.44 -12.07
N ASP A 174 -2.50 12.26 -11.27
CA ASP A 174 -1.98 12.69 -9.98
C ASP A 174 -2.50 11.78 -8.87
N VAL A 175 -1.62 10.95 -8.31
CA VAL A 175 -1.91 10.07 -7.17
C VAL A 175 -1.21 10.54 -5.89
N ARG A 176 -0.66 11.74 -5.87
CA ARG A 176 -0.06 12.29 -4.65
C ARG A 176 -1.04 12.31 -3.50
N CYS A 177 -0.56 12.02 -2.31
CA CYS A 177 -1.36 11.90 -1.08
C CYS A 177 -2.41 10.76 -1.11
N ASN A 178 -2.26 9.79 -2.01
CA ASN A 178 -3.11 8.59 -2.04
C ASN A 178 -2.51 7.51 -1.13
N GLY A 179 -3.05 7.36 0.07
CA GLY A 179 -2.62 6.35 1.05
C GLY A 179 -3.04 4.91 0.72
N GLY A 180 -3.61 4.66 -0.46
CA GLY A 180 -4.06 3.34 -0.89
C GLY A 180 -5.56 3.10 -0.72
N GLY A 181 -5.92 1.89 -0.37
CA GLY A 181 -7.30 1.39 -0.27
C GLY A 181 -7.42 0.01 -0.91
N GLU A 182 -8.42 -0.18 -1.79
CA GLU A 182 -8.68 -1.46 -2.46
C GLU A 182 -7.73 -1.69 -3.64
N LEU A 183 -6.96 -2.78 -3.62
CA LEU A 183 -6.06 -3.17 -4.71
C LEU A 183 -6.81 -3.34 -6.04
N THR A 184 -8.01 -3.93 -5.99
CA THR A 184 -8.86 -4.11 -7.18
C THR A 184 -9.32 -2.79 -7.81
N ALA A 185 -9.42 -1.70 -7.02
CA ALA A 185 -9.70 -0.37 -7.56
C ALA A 185 -8.48 0.21 -8.28
N ALA A 186 -7.29 0.01 -7.72
CA ALA A 186 -6.01 0.38 -8.34
C ALA A 186 -5.78 -0.39 -9.66
N GLU A 187 -5.96 -1.71 -9.65
CA GLU A 187 -5.86 -2.56 -10.85
C GLU A 187 -6.85 -2.15 -11.94
N ARG A 188 -8.10 -1.87 -11.58
CA ARG A 188 -9.14 -1.43 -12.52
C ARG A 188 -8.76 -0.14 -13.23
N LEU A 189 -8.19 0.82 -12.51
CA LEU A 189 -7.70 2.05 -13.10
C LEU A 189 -6.48 1.78 -13.99
N ALA A 190 -5.48 1.04 -13.51
CA ALA A 190 -4.27 0.71 -14.26
C ALA A 190 -4.57 -0.06 -15.55
N ALA A 191 -5.55 -0.97 -15.54
CA ALA A 191 -6.02 -1.73 -16.70
C ALA A 191 -6.50 -0.84 -17.87
N ARG A 192 -6.90 0.41 -17.59
CA ARG A 192 -7.31 1.38 -18.62
C ARG A 192 -6.15 1.94 -19.42
N PHE A 193 -4.92 1.77 -18.94
CA PHE A 193 -3.66 2.20 -19.58
C PHE A 193 -2.87 1.02 -20.16
N CYS A 194 -3.28 -0.19 -19.85
CA CYS A 194 -2.61 -1.42 -20.28
C CYS A 194 -2.98 -1.76 -21.73
N HIS A 195 -1.98 -2.04 -22.58
CA HIS A 195 -2.18 -2.39 -23.98
C HIS A 195 -2.34 -3.90 -24.18
N GLU A 196 -1.54 -4.67 -23.48
CA GLU A 196 -1.49 -6.12 -23.52
C GLU A 196 -1.22 -6.68 -22.12
N ARG A 197 -1.43 -7.98 -21.93
CA ARG A 197 -1.14 -8.63 -20.65
C ARG A 197 0.31 -8.40 -20.26
N THR A 198 0.52 -7.68 -19.17
CA THR A 198 1.84 -7.19 -18.74
C THR A 198 2.20 -7.76 -17.38
N LEU A 199 3.41 -8.34 -17.24
CA LEU A 199 3.96 -8.73 -15.94
C LEU A 199 4.27 -7.47 -15.13
N THR A 200 3.64 -7.32 -13.95
CA THR A 200 3.79 -6.13 -13.10
C THR A 200 4.51 -6.39 -11.79
N GLY A 201 4.75 -7.62 -11.43
CA GLY A 201 5.47 -7.97 -10.22
C GLY A 201 5.27 -9.40 -9.78
N TYR A 202 5.58 -9.65 -8.52
CA TYR A 202 5.46 -10.96 -7.89
C TYR A 202 4.89 -10.83 -6.48
N LEU A 203 4.29 -11.90 -6.00
CA LEU A 203 3.77 -12.03 -4.64
C LEU A 203 4.29 -13.32 -4.02
N GLN A 204 4.50 -13.35 -2.71
CA GLN A 204 4.76 -14.55 -1.94
C GLN A 204 3.77 -14.66 -0.77
N HIS A 205 3.54 -15.88 -0.31
CA HIS A 205 2.75 -16.19 0.87
C HIS A 205 3.59 -16.89 1.91
N LYS A 206 3.34 -16.64 3.19
CA LYS A 206 3.94 -17.43 4.27
C LYS A 206 3.47 -18.88 4.17
N THR A 207 4.40 -19.83 4.30
CA THR A 207 4.14 -21.27 4.28
C THR A 207 4.48 -21.96 5.61
N GLY A 208 5.08 -21.22 6.53
CA GLY A 208 5.47 -21.71 7.86
C GLY A 208 5.72 -20.56 8.84
N LYS A 209 6.24 -20.91 10.03
CA LYS A 209 6.47 -19.96 11.13
C LYS A 209 7.84 -19.26 11.05
N GLY A 210 8.81 -19.84 10.34
CA GLY A 210 10.14 -19.24 10.18
C GLY A 210 10.10 -17.93 9.37
N HIS A 211 11.00 -16.99 9.64
CA HIS A 211 11.01 -15.67 8.99
C HIS A 211 11.12 -15.76 7.47
N ASN A 212 11.74 -16.83 6.95
CA ASN A 212 11.95 -17.07 5.50
C ASN A 212 11.08 -18.18 4.90
N ASP A 213 10.08 -18.66 5.63
CA ASP A 213 9.16 -19.68 5.15
C ASP A 213 8.15 -19.08 4.20
N PHE A 214 8.50 -18.92 2.93
CA PHE A 214 7.66 -18.37 1.87
C PHE A 214 7.43 -19.38 0.74
N SER A 215 6.32 -19.18 0.02
CA SER A 215 6.06 -19.83 -1.27
C SER A 215 7.08 -19.41 -2.32
N GLU A 216 7.09 -20.11 -3.45
CA GLU A 216 7.70 -19.56 -4.68
C GLU A 216 7.07 -18.21 -5.04
N MET A 217 7.83 -17.38 -5.76
CA MET A 217 7.32 -16.09 -6.25
C MET A 217 6.27 -16.31 -7.34
N GLU A 218 5.03 -15.92 -7.06
CA GLU A 218 3.91 -16.01 -7.97
C GLU A 218 3.82 -14.75 -8.85
N PRO A 219 3.91 -14.88 -10.19
CA PRO A 219 3.89 -13.72 -11.08
C PRO A 219 2.52 -13.05 -11.08
N GLN A 220 2.50 -11.73 -10.98
CA GLN A 220 1.32 -10.88 -11.02
C GLN A 220 1.23 -10.18 -12.39
N TYR A 221 0.09 -10.31 -13.05
CA TYR A 221 -0.13 -9.74 -14.37
C TYR A 221 -1.27 -8.73 -14.34
N LEU A 222 -1.09 -7.63 -15.03
CA LEU A 222 -2.15 -6.68 -15.35
C LEU A 222 -2.75 -7.03 -16.70
N GLU A 223 -4.06 -7.30 -16.72
CA GLU A 223 -4.82 -7.54 -17.95
C GLU A 223 -5.38 -6.22 -18.49
N PRO A 224 -5.35 -5.99 -19.81
CA PRO A 224 -5.95 -4.80 -20.38
C PRO A 224 -7.47 -4.80 -20.21
N SER A 225 -8.04 -3.65 -19.85
CA SER A 225 -9.48 -3.50 -19.79
C SER A 225 -10.13 -3.80 -21.16
N SER A 226 -11.25 -4.52 -21.16
CA SER A 226 -12.08 -4.72 -22.35
C SER A 226 -12.92 -3.50 -22.74
N ARG A 227 -12.90 -2.44 -21.93
CA ARG A 227 -13.65 -1.19 -22.11
C ARG A 227 -12.76 -0.10 -22.72
N PHE A 228 -13.19 1.18 -22.67
CA PHE A 228 -12.38 2.29 -23.15
C PHE A 228 -11.04 2.36 -22.45
N ARG A 229 -9.97 2.45 -23.22
CA ARG A 229 -8.58 2.52 -22.75
C ARG A 229 -7.93 3.80 -23.23
N TRP A 230 -7.02 4.31 -22.42
CA TRP A 230 -6.16 5.43 -22.75
C TRP A 230 -4.84 4.88 -23.31
N GLN A 231 -4.47 5.26 -24.51
CA GLN A 231 -3.29 4.76 -25.24
C GLN A 231 -2.43 5.91 -25.74
N LYS A 232 -2.22 6.91 -24.91
CA LYS A 232 -1.40 8.09 -25.21
C LYS A 232 -0.46 8.36 -24.05
N PRO A 233 0.58 9.22 -24.22
CA PRO A 233 1.52 9.54 -23.15
C PRO A 233 0.82 9.92 -21.83
N THR A 234 1.31 9.36 -20.74
CA THR A 234 0.79 9.57 -19.40
C THR A 234 1.94 9.85 -18.43
N VAL A 235 1.78 10.87 -17.60
CA VAL A 235 2.68 11.15 -16.48
C VAL A 235 1.94 10.91 -15.19
N VAL A 236 2.47 10.01 -14.33
CA VAL A 236 1.96 9.74 -13.00
C VAL A 236 2.75 10.59 -12.00
N LEU A 237 2.06 11.45 -11.23
CA LEU A 237 2.67 12.24 -10.18
C LEU A 237 2.66 11.48 -8.86
N THR A 238 3.82 11.41 -8.19
CA THR A 238 4.03 10.67 -6.95
C THR A 238 4.63 11.52 -5.85
N ASN A 239 4.35 11.17 -4.59
CA ASN A 239 5.02 11.69 -3.39
C ASN A 239 5.11 10.59 -2.32
N ARG A 240 5.72 10.92 -1.16
CA ARG A 240 5.90 9.95 -0.06
C ARG A 240 4.60 9.44 0.54
N GLU A 241 3.48 10.12 0.39
CA GLU A 241 2.18 9.64 0.87
C GLU A 241 1.49 8.63 -0.08
N VAL A 242 2.08 8.33 -1.24
CA VAL A 242 1.59 7.25 -2.10
C VAL A 242 1.96 5.91 -1.47
N TYR A 243 0.97 5.19 -0.91
CA TYR A 243 1.20 4.04 -0.05
C TYR A 243 0.26 2.87 -0.36
N SER A 244 0.65 1.63 0.01
CA SER A 244 -0.21 0.44 -0.06
C SER A 244 -0.73 0.21 -1.50
N ALA A 245 -2.04 0.05 -1.72
CA ALA A 245 -2.62 -0.13 -3.06
C ALA A 245 -2.23 0.98 -4.07
N ALA A 246 -1.91 2.20 -3.60
CA ALA A 246 -1.41 3.25 -4.48
C ALA A 246 0.06 3.03 -4.87
N ASN A 247 0.87 2.44 -3.99
CA ASN A 247 2.22 1.99 -4.34
C ASN A 247 2.17 0.85 -5.37
N ASP A 248 1.26 -0.13 -5.21
CA ASP A 248 1.02 -1.18 -6.21
C ASP A 248 0.50 -0.59 -7.53
N PHE A 249 -0.34 0.45 -7.49
CA PHE A 249 -0.74 1.18 -8.69
C PHE A 249 0.47 1.76 -9.43
N VAL A 250 1.36 2.45 -8.73
CA VAL A 250 2.60 3.00 -9.35
C VAL A 250 3.48 1.88 -9.88
N LYS A 251 3.62 0.75 -9.16
CA LYS A 251 4.31 -0.46 -9.64
C LYS A 251 3.76 -0.92 -11.00
N MET A 252 2.44 -1.06 -11.12
CA MET A 252 1.78 -1.47 -12.35
C MET A 252 2.00 -0.45 -13.48
N MET A 253 1.80 0.83 -13.21
CA MET A 253 1.94 1.90 -14.20
C MET A 253 3.36 2.02 -14.76
N LYS A 254 4.39 1.80 -13.94
CA LYS A 254 5.79 1.81 -14.39
C LYS A 254 6.16 0.68 -15.37
N CYS A 255 5.35 -0.37 -15.43
CA CYS A 255 5.54 -1.45 -16.41
C CYS A 255 4.94 -1.14 -17.79
N LEU A 256 4.20 -0.03 -17.93
CA LEU A 256 3.51 0.33 -19.16
C LEU A 256 4.36 1.27 -20.02
N PRO A 257 4.42 1.06 -21.36
CA PRO A 257 5.39 1.76 -22.24
C PRO A 257 5.14 3.27 -22.34
N ASP A 258 3.89 3.71 -22.32
CA ASP A 258 3.52 5.12 -22.51
C ASP A 258 3.43 5.90 -21.20
N VAL A 259 3.95 5.34 -20.10
CA VAL A 259 3.87 5.93 -18.76
C VAL A 259 5.24 6.37 -18.28
N LYS A 260 5.30 7.57 -17.70
CA LYS A 260 6.43 8.08 -16.91
C LYS A 260 5.95 8.48 -15.53
N THR A 261 6.80 8.30 -14.53
CA THR A 261 6.53 8.73 -13.15
C THR A 261 7.39 9.93 -12.78
N VAL A 262 6.79 10.94 -12.14
CA VAL A 262 7.44 12.21 -11.79
C VAL A 262 7.11 12.56 -10.34
N GLY A 263 8.09 13.01 -9.60
CA GLY A 263 7.92 13.48 -8.24
C GLY A 263 8.92 12.89 -7.27
N ASP A 264 8.46 12.46 -6.10
CA ASP A 264 9.28 11.79 -5.10
C ASP A 264 9.04 10.28 -5.11
N GLN A 265 9.95 9.55 -4.47
CA GLN A 265 9.76 8.13 -4.16
C GLN A 265 8.44 7.93 -3.41
N THR A 266 7.70 6.89 -3.73
CA THR A 266 6.49 6.52 -2.99
C THR A 266 6.80 6.09 -1.55
N GLY A 267 5.79 6.02 -0.70
CA GLY A 267 5.95 5.61 0.69
C GLY A 267 6.10 4.11 0.90
N GLY A 268 5.74 3.30 -0.10
CA GLY A 268 5.85 1.84 -0.02
C GLY A 268 4.61 1.15 0.54
N GLY A 269 4.80 0.28 1.54
CA GLY A 269 3.71 -0.54 2.09
C GLY A 269 3.36 -1.71 1.17
N ALA A 270 4.36 -2.50 0.79
CA ALA A 270 4.25 -3.61 -0.17
C ALA A 270 3.79 -4.93 0.46
N GLY A 271 3.50 -4.96 1.75
CA GLY A 271 2.98 -6.14 2.44
C GLY A 271 1.46 -6.15 2.45
N MET A 272 0.83 -7.17 1.84
CA MET A 272 -0.61 -7.34 2.01
C MET A 272 -0.92 -7.56 3.50
N PRO A 273 -1.77 -6.71 4.13
CA PRO A 273 -1.96 -6.75 5.56
C PRO A 273 -2.88 -7.88 6.00
N TYR A 274 -2.57 -8.43 7.15
CA TYR A 274 -3.40 -9.36 7.91
C TYR A 274 -3.76 -8.78 9.27
N THR A 275 -4.79 -9.30 9.93
CA THR A 275 -5.26 -8.82 11.22
C THR A 275 -5.46 -10.01 12.17
N SER A 276 -4.97 -9.88 13.40
CA SER A 276 -5.10 -10.91 14.43
C SER A 276 -5.55 -10.31 15.77
N PRO A 277 -6.45 -10.96 16.51
CA PRO A 277 -6.85 -10.52 17.84
C PRO A 277 -5.77 -10.87 18.88
N LEU A 278 -5.73 -10.09 19.96
CA LEU A 278 -4.99 -10.35 21.21
C LEU A 278 -5.95 -10.86 22.29
N PRO A 279 -5.44 -11.52 23.37
CA PRO A 279 -6.27 -12.06 24.45
C PRO A 279 -7.20 -11.04 25.11
N ASN A 280 -6.75 -9.78 25.30
CA ASN A 280 -7.54 -8.70 25.87
C ASN A 280 -8.56 -8.06 24.90
N GLY A 281 -8.72 -8.61 23.68
CA GLY A 281 -9.65 -8.12 22.68
C GLY A 281 -9.11 -6.98 21.80
N TRP A 282 -7.86 -6.53 21.99
CA TRP A 282 -7.19 -5.64 21.04
C TRP A 282 -6.88 -6.37 19.75
N THR A 283 -6.54 -5.61 18.71
CA THR A 283 -6.29 -6.21 17.41
C THR A 283 -5.01 -5.63 16.81
N VAL A 284 -4.10 -6.50 16.37
CA VAL A 284 -2.93 -6.10 15.61
C VAL A 284 -3.14 -6.33 14.12
N ARG A 285 -2.78 -5.34 13.30
CA ARG A 285 -2.67 -5.45 11.84
C ARG A 285 -1.19 -5.41 11.47
N PHE A 286 -0.78 -6.19 10.48
CA PHE A 286 0.63 -6.28 10.06
C PHE A 286 0.76 -6.80 8.62
N SER A 287 1.90 -6.53 7.97
CA SER A 287 2.23 -7.02 6.63
C SER A 287 2.53 -8.53 6.66
N ALA A 288 1.80 -9.35 5.89
CA ALA A 288 1.91 -10.81 5.87
C ALA A 288 2.37 -11.41 4.53
N CYS A 289 2.10 -10.75 3.39
CA CYS A 289 2.42 -11.26 2.06
C CYS A 289 3.25 -10.21 1.31
N PRO A 290 4.56 -10.40 1.11
CA PRO A 290 5.41 -9.41 0.46
C PRO A 290 5.15 -9.36 -1.06
N SER A 291 5.01 -8.14 -1.59
CA SER A 291 4.90 -7.84 -3.01
C SER A 291 6.23 -7.29 -3.53
N TYR A 292 6.55 -7.64 -4.77
CA TYR A 292 7.79 -7.26 -5.45
C TYR A 292 7.48 -6.61 -6.80
N ASP A 293 8.41 -5.84 -7.33
CA ASP A 293 8.31 -5.33 -8.70
C ASP A 293 8.55 -6.43 -9.76
N SER A 294 8.46 -6.06 -11.04
CA SER A 294 8.69 -6.97 -12.18
C SER A 294 10.14 -7.48 -12.26
N ASN A 295 11.09 -6.85 -11.59
CA ASN A 295 12.49 -7.26 -11.47
C ASN A 295 12.77 -8.06 -10.17
N ARG A 296 11.71 -8.43 -9.42
CA ARG A 296 11.79 -9.13 -8.13
C ARG A 296 12.49 -8.32 -7.03
N GLN A 297 12.43 -6.98 -7.13
CA GLN A 297 12.98 -6.11 -6.10
C GLN A 297 11.92 -5.79 -5.05
N GLN A 298 12.34 -5.67 -3.79
CA GLN A 298 11.49 -5.22 -2.70
C GLN A 298 11.04 -3.77 -2.93
N ILE A 299 9.75 -3.50 -2.71
CA ILE A 299 9.13 -2.18 -2.82
C ILE A 299 8.47 -1.70 -1.53
N GLU A 300 8.81 -2.33 -0.40
CA GLU A 300 8.29 -1.99 0.93
C GLU A 300 8.60 -0.54 1.33
N PHE A 301 9.78 -0.04 0.99
CA PHE A 301 10.18 1.35 1.24
C PHE A 301 9.91 2.29 0.06
N GLY A 302 9.08 1.86 -0.88
CA GLY A 302 8.62 2.67 -2.00
C GLY A 302 9.36 2.43 -3.32
N ILE A 303 8.84 3.11 -4.33
CA ILE A 303 9.28 3.01 -5.72
C ILE A 303 9.81 4.37 -6.15
N ALA A 304 11.06 4.42 -6.63
CA ALA A 304 11.64 5.64 -7.17
C ALA A 304 10.92 6.07 -8.47
N PRO A 305 10.66 7.38 -8.66
CA PRO A 305 10.10 7.88 -9.92
C PRO A 305 11.14 7.82 -11.05
N ASP A 306 10.68 7.94 -12.30
CA ASP A 306 11.57 8.08 -13.46
C ASP A 306 12.26 9.44 -13.47
N TYR A 307 11.55 10.48 -12.98
CA TYR A 307 12.07 11.83 -12.84
C TYR A 307 11.84 12.32 -11.40
N SER A 308 12.94 12.47 -10.65
CA SER A 308 12.88 13.04 -9.30
C SER A 308 12.73 14.56 -9.38
N VAL A 309 11.57 15.05 -8.98
CA VAL A 309 11.19 16.47 -9.02
C VAL A 309 10.54 16.85 -7.70
N ALA A 310 11.00 17.95 -7.10
CA ALA A 310 10.42 18.49 -5.88
C ALA A 310 9.80 19.87 -6.13
N GLN A 311 8.80 20.22 -5.33
CA GLN A 311 8.23 21.57 -5.32
C GLN A 311 9.30 22.59 -4.99
N THR A 312 9.49 23.61 -5.82
CA THR A 312 10.42 24.70 -5.55
C THR A 312 9.71 25.89 -4.89
N ASP A 313 10.43 26.60 -4.00
CA ASP A 313 9.91 27.82 -3.37
C ASP A 313 9.57 28.90 -4.40
N THR A 314 10.33 28.98 -5.48
CA THR A 314 10.09 29.95 -6.57
C THR A 314 8.77 29.68 -7.27
N ASP A 315 8.51 28.44 -7.66
CA ASP A 315 7.25 28.08 -8.29
C ASP A 315 6.08 28.22 -7.31
N PHE A 316 6.27 27.79 -6.06
CA PHE A 316 5.25 27.94 -5.03
C PHE A 316 4.85 29.41 -4.83
N ALA A 317 5.83 30.32 -4.72
CA ALA A 317 5.59 31.76 -4.59
C ALA A 317 4.85 32.36 -5.81
N GLN A 318 5.08 31.80 -7.01
CA GLN A 318 4.39 32.18 -8.24
C GLN A 318 3.04 31.48 -8.41
N GLY A 319 2.66 30.60 -7.46
CA GLY A 319 1.41 29.84 -7.51
C GLY A 319 1.41 28.72 -8.53
N ARG A 320 2.59 28.15 -8.81
CA ARG A 320 2.78 27.01 -9.73
C ARG A 320 3.14 25.76 -8.94
N ASP A 321 2.62 24.65 -9.39
CA ASP A 321 3.03 23.30 -8.92
C ASP A 321 4.14 22.82 -9.85
N THR A 322 5.38 22.74 -9.31
CA THR A 322 6.57 22.36 -10.09
C THR A 322 6.41 21.00 -10.77
N LEU A 323 5.75 20.04 -10.09
CA LEU A 323 5.57 18.70 -10.63
C LEU A 323 4.56 18.69 -11.79
N ILE A 324 3.46 19.43 -11.67
CA ILE A 324 2.48 19.61 -12.76
C ILE A 324 3.13 20.31 -13.96
N GLU A 325 3.88 21.39 -13.73
CA GLU A 325 4.55 22.11 -14.82
C GLU A 325 5.62 21.25 -15.51
N PHE A 326 6.36 20.44 -14.75
CA PHE A 326 7.31 19.49 -15.32
C PHE A 326 6.61 18.42 -16.17
N ALA A 327 5.49 17.88 -15.68
CA ALA A 327 4.70 16.89 -16.40
C ALA A 327 4.12 17.46 -17.70
N ARG A 328 3.61 18.70 -17.68
CA ARG A 328 3.11 19.40 -18.88
C ARG A 328 4.20 19.55 -19.95
N LYS A 329 5.40 19.93 -19.50
CA LYS A 329 6.56 20.06 -20.41
C LYS A 329 6.93 18.70 -21.02
N LEU A 330 6.97 17.63 -20.21
CA LEU A 330 7.31 16.28 -20.68
C LEU A 330 6.27 15.74 -21.68
N LEU A 331 4.99 16.11 -21.52
CA LEU A 331 3.92 15.69 -22.44
C LEU A 331 3.84 16.54 -23.72
N ALA A 332 4.56 17.66 -23.80
CA ALA A 332 4.64 18.52 -24.99
C ALA A 332 5.82 18.14 -25.91
N GLU A 333 6.75 17.32 -25.46
CA GLU A 333 7.90 16.78 -26.23
C GLU A 333 7.46 15.60 -27.12
#